data_9619ce2bb938a3a86577ab74fd216edc
#
_entry.id   9619ce2bb938a3a86577ab74fd216edc
#
_cell.length_a   1.000
_cell.length_b   1.000
_cell.length_c   1.000
_cell.angle_alpha   90.00
_cell.angle_beta   90.00
_cell.angle_gamma   90.00
#
_symmetry.space_group_name_H-M   'P 1'
#
loop_
_entity.id
_entity.type
_entity.pdbx_description
1 polymer ?
#
loop_
_entity_poly.entity_id
_entity_poly.type
_entity_poly.pdbx_seq_one_letter_code
_entity_poly.pdbx_strand_id
1 'polypeptide(L)'
;MALITDIQKLEPGGEIRLFEIDGTEYGADYLRFHGHAIPHTPEELLAYEGSEEDLPAKSIIWQGQEYAAWPVQIDGISSSSDGTASRPTFAAGNVNGRVTALCLAFEDMLKFKLTVRETLAQYLDAANFPDGNPTADPTQEALEIWYIDQKTSEDGEAVVWELSSPGEIDNHGLPGRQMTTFCHWAMTNGYRGPDCGYTGAAMFDDEDNPTDDPAKDQCKGCLSSCKLRFGESNELSFGGFPAVSLIARS
;
A
#
# COMPACT_ATOMS: atom_id res chain seq x y z
N MET A 1 6.62 -11.80 12.20
CA MET A 1 7.82 -12.15 11.41
C MET A 1 7.87 -13.62 10.99
N ALA A 2 7.04 -14.49 11.54
CA ALA A 2 6.97 -15.90 11.11
C ALA A 2 6.49 -16.02 9.65
N LEU A 3 5.48 -15.25 9.24
CA LEU A 3 4.95 -15.26 7.87
C LEU A 3 6.04 -15.05 6.81
N ILE A 4 6.88 -14.01 6.95
CA ILE A 4 7.96 -13.73 5.97
C ILE A 4 8.96 -14.88 5.90
N THR A 5 9.28 -15.50 7.03
CA THR A 5 10.19 -16.65 7.08
C THR A 5 9.56 -17.88 6.44
N ASP A 6 8.25 -18.07 6.63
CA ASP A 6 7.54 -19.24 6.09
C ASP A 6 7.28 -19.12 4.59
N ILE A 7 7.01 -17.93 4.08
CA ILE A 7 6.91 -17.67 2.62
C ILE A 7 8.24 -17.97 1.90
N GLN A 8 9.38 -17.80 2.57
CA GLN A 8 10.70 -18.06 2.00
C GLN A 8 11.13 -19.55 2.05
N LYS A 9 10.32 -20.42 2.62
CA LYS A 9 10.59 -21.86 2.63
C LYS A 9 10.43 -22.46 1.24
N LEU A 10 11.06 -23.61 1.02
CA LEU A 10 10.94 -24.35 -0.23
C LEU A 10 9.50 -24.83 -0.52
N GLU A 11 8.74 -25.07 0.56
CA GLU A 11 7.31 -25.40 0.54
C GLU A 11 6.61 -24.50 1.57
N PRO A 12 6.19 -23.28 1.17
CA PRO A 12 5.65 -22.30 2.11
C PRO A 12 4.26 -22.64 2.66
N GLY A 13 3.59 -23.65 2.13
CA GLY A 13 2.20 -23.96 2.45
C GLY A 13 1.22 -23.24 1.50
N GLY A 14 -0.08 -23.46 1.71
CA GLY A 14 -1.11 -22.83 0.90
C GLY A 14 -1.20 -21.33 1.21
N GLU A 15 -0.92 -20.48 0.23
CA GLU A 15 -1.19 -19.04 0.32
C GLU A 15 -2.69 -18.79 0.29
N ILE A 16 -3.16 -17.97 1.20
CA ILE A 16 -4.56 -17.56 1.32
C ILE A 16 -4.63 -16.05 1.13
N ARG A 17 -5.43 -15.63 0.15
CA ARG A 17 -5.68 -14.24 -0.14
C ARG A 17 -7.15 -13.92 0.11
N LEU A 18 -7.40 -12.95 0.98
CA LEU A 18 -8.70 -12.50 1.41
C LEU A 18 -8.92 -11.05 0.97
N PHE A 19 -10.15 -10.71 0.63
CA PHE A 19 -10.51 -9.40 0.11
C PHE A 19 -11.59 -8.76 0.96
N GLU A 20 -11.44 -7.49 1.24
CA GLU A 20 -12.43 -6.66 1.92
C GLU A 20 -12.71 -5.42 1.10
N ILE A 21 -13.96 -5.17 0.77
CA ILE A 21 -14.39 -3.91 0.14
C ILE A 21 -15.19 -3.11 1.16
N ASP A 22 -14.69 -1.92 1.47
CA ASP A 22 -15.32 -0.96 2.38
C ASP A 22 -15.92 0.19 1.58
N GLY A 23 -17.23 0.20 1.52
CA GLY A 23 -18.03 1.27 0.93
C GLY A 23 -18.86 2.05 1.96
N THR A 24 -18.57 1.91 3.26
CA THR A 24 -19.37 2.48 4.34
C THR A 24 -19.44 4.01 4.29
N GLU A 25 -18.39 4.67 3.83
CA GLU A 25 -18.40 6.13 3.60
C GLU A 25 -19.43 6.58 2.55
N TYR A 26 -19.80 5.67 1.64
CA TYR A 26 -20.76 5.90 0.56
C TYR A 26 -22.14 5.27 0.84
N GLY A 27 -22.35 4.75 2.05
CA GLY A 27 -23.57 4.11 2.46
C GLY A 27 -23.76 2.67 1.97
N ALA A 28 -22.70 2.04 1.49
CA ALA A 28 -22.68 0.62 1.15
C ALA A 28 -22.25 -0.24 2.34
N ASP A 29 -22.48 -1.53 2.22
CA ASP A 29 -22.06 -2.51 3.22
C ASP A 29 -20.55 -2.81 3.12
N TYR A 30 -20.01 -3.36 4.21
CA TYR A 30 -18.65 -3.89 4.26
C TYR A 30 -18.66 -5.34 3.77
N LEU A 31 -18.01 -5.60 2.64
CA LEU A 31 -18.01 -6.90 1.97
C LEU A 31 -16.70 -7.65 2.23
N ARG A 32 -16.79 -8.95 2.52
CA ARG A 32 -15.66 -9.84 2.74
C ARG A 32 -15.78 -11.09 1.90
N PHE A 33 -14.73 -11.43 1.15
CA PHE A 33 -14.76 -12.59 0.24
C PHE A 33 -13.36 -13.12 -0.06
N HIS A 34 -13.32 -14.33 -0.63
CA HIS A 34 -12.13 -15.01 -1.10
C HIS A 34 -12.38 -15.72 -2.42
N GLY A 35 -11.31 -15.92 -3.22
CA GLY A 35 -11.37 -16.63 -4.50
C GLY A 35 -10.89 -18.09 -4.46
N HIS A 36 -10.69 -18.67 -3.26
CA HIS A 36 -10.15 -20.01 -3.15
C HIS A 36 -11.22 -21.09 -3.29
N ALA A 37 -10.95 -22.12 -4.09
CA ALA A 37 -11.75 -23.32 -4.15
C ALA A 37 -11.34 -24.26 -3.00
N ILE A 38 -12.19 -24.39 -1.99
CA ILE A 38 -11.96 -25.26 -0.84
C ILE A 38 -12.78 -26.55 -1.04
N PRO A 39 -12.12 -27.71 -1.12
CA PRO A 39 -12.83 -28.97 -1.32
C PRO A 39 -13.70 -29.31 -0.10
N HIS A 40 -14.86 -29.88 -0.35
CA HIS A 40 -15.71 -30.43 0.69
C HIS A 40 -15.16 -31.77 1.20
N THR A 41 -15.35 -32.03 2.48
CA THR A 41 -14.98 -33.32 3.06
C THR A 41 -15.97 -34.38 2.62
N PRO A 42 -15.58 -35.68 2.59
CA PRO A 42 -16.52 -36.76 2.27
C PRO A 42 -17.76 -36.81 3.18
N GLU A 43 -17.61 -36.35 4.44
CA GLU A 43 -18.73 -36.31 5.40
C GLU A 43 -19.72 -35.20 5.05
N GLU A 44 -19.24 -34.03 4.61
CA GLU A 44 -20.08 -32.92 4.15
C GLU A 44 -20.84 -33.29 2.86
N LEU A 45 -20.17 -33.98 1.92
CA LEU A 45 -20.78 -34.47 0.70
C LEU A 45 -21.89 -35.47 1.00
N LEU A 46 -21.66 -36.37 1.97
CA LEU A 46 -22.68 -37.36 2.37
C LEU A 46 -23.85 -36.76 3.16
N ALA A 47 -23.60 -35.67 3.89
CA ALA A 47 -24.64 -34.98 4.67
C ALA A 47 -25.53 -34.06 3.81
N TYR A 48 -25.09 -33.72 2.59
CA TYR A 48 -25.83 -32.85 1.70
C TYR A 48 -26.87 -33.62 0.90
N GLU A 49 -28.14 -33.23 1.06
CA GLU A 49 -29.28 -33.90 0.40
C GLU A 49 -29.54 -33.46 -1.07
N GLY A 50 -28.71 -32.48 -1.56
CA GLY A 50 -28.81 -31.96 -2.94
C GLY A 50 -27.80 -32.61 -3.90
N SER A 51 -27.67 -32.05 -5.11
CA SER A 51 -26.62 -32.45 -6.03
C SER A 51 -25.28 -31.83 -5.62
N GLU A 52 -24.14 -32.50 -5.90
CA GLU A 52 -22.80 -31.98 -5.61
C GLU A 52 -22.56 -30.63 -6.28
N GLU A 53 -23.21 -30.35 -7.40
CA GLU A 53 -23.10 -29.11 -8.16
C GLU A 53 -23.79 -27.93 -7.46
N ASP A 54 -24.74 -28.18 -6.56
CA ASP A 54 -25.49 -27.17 -5.83
C ASP A 54 -24.87 -26.87 -4.44
N LEU A 55 -23.81 -27.56 -4.06
CA LEU A 55 -23.13 -27.32 -2.78
C LEU A 55 -22.57 -25.92 -2.73
N PRO A 56 -22.93 -25.10 -1.73
CA PRO A 56 -22.33 -23.75 -1.59
C PRO A 56 -20.83 -23.85 -1.33
N ALA A 57 -20.06 -23.03 -2.02
CA ALA A 57 -18.63 -22.93 -1.78
C ALA A 57 -18.35 -22.53 -0.33
N LYS A 58 -17.32 -23.14 0.28
CA LYS A 58 -16.97 -22.91 1.68
C LYS A 58 -16.47 -21.50 1.89
N SER A 59 -16.87 -20.88 2.99
CA SER A 59 -16.29 -19.63 3.49
C SER A 59 -14.99 -19.89 4.26
N ILE A 60 -14.17 -18.85 4.40
CA ILE A 60 -12.97 -18.84 5.24
C ILE A 60 -13.24 -17.92 6.44
N ILE A 61 -12.87 -18.36 7.64
CA ILE A 61 -12.93 -17.55 8.84
C ILE A 61 -11.53 -17.04 9.15
N TRP A 62 -11.37 -15.73 9.23
CA TRP A 62 -10.12 -15.07 9.57
C TRP A 62 -10.36 -13.95 10.59
N GLN A 63 -9.61 -13.94 11.69
CA GLN A 63 -9.79 -13.00 12.81
C GLN A 63 -11.25 -12.95 13.31
N GLY A 64 -11.94 -14.10 13.32
CA GLY A 64 -13.34 -14.21 13.72
C GLY A 64 -14.35 -13.62 12.71
N GLN A 65 -13.90 -13.19 11.53
CA GLN A 65 -14.76 -12.69 10.46
C GLN A 65 -14.90 -13.75 9.36
N GLU A 66 -16.11 -13.85 8.81
CA GLU A 66 -16.40 -14.75 7.72
C GLU A 66 -16.16 -14.08 6.37
N TYR A 67 -15.39 -14.73 5.52
CA TYR A 67 -15.14 -14.37 4.12
C TYR A 67 -15.87 -15.35 3.23
N ALA A 68 -16.87 -14.87 2.50
CA ALA A 68 -17.66 -15.68 1.60
C ALA A 68 -16.86 -16.06 0.35
N ALA A 69 -17.10 -17.25 -0.18
CA ALA A 69 -16.51 -17.65 -1.46
C ALA A 69 -17.12 -16.83 -2.60
N TRP A 70 -16.28 -16.16 -3.39
CA TRP A 70 -16.69 -15.41 -4.57
C TRP A 70 -15.58 -15.48 -5.63
N PRO A 71 -15.92 -15.64 -6.92
CA PRO A 71 -14.89 -15.67 -7.96
C PRO A 71 -14.28 -14.27 -8.11
N VAL A 72 -13.08 -14.12 -7.59
CA VAL A 72 -12.32 -12.87 -7.62
C VAL A 72 -10.87 -13.12 -7.97
N GLN A 73 -10.27 -12.17 -8.67
CA GLN A 73 -8.87 -12.18 -9.05
C GLN A 73 -8.30 -10.79 -8.95
N ILE A 74 -7.06 -10.69 -8.51
CA ILE A 74 -6.28 -9.46 -8.55
C ILE A 74 -4.96 -9.73 -9.26
N ASP A 75 -4.62 -8.88 -10.21
CA ASP A 75 -3.41 -9.00 -11.03
C ASP A 75 -2.63 -7.69 -11.02
N GLY A 76 -1.31 -7.79 -11.21
CA GLY A 76 -0.46 -6.62 -11.36
C GLY A 76 -0.04 -5.96 -10.05
N ILE A 77 -0.25 -6.59 -8.90
CA ILE A 77 0.37 -6.14 -7.64
C ILE A 77 1.88 -6.35 -7.79
N SER A 78 2.61 -5.27 -7.88
CA SER A 78 4.06 -5.32 -8.00
C SER A 78 4.68 -4.10 -7.34
N SER A 79 5.84 -4.28 -6.71
CA SER A 79 6.66 -3.19 -6.21
C SER A 79 7.82 -2.97 -7.16
N SER A 80 7.88 -1.80 -7.79
CA SER A 80 8.96 -1.41 -8.70
C SER A 80 9.87 -0.39 -8.03
N SER A 81 11.18 -0.51 -8.25
CA SER A 81 12.17 0.45 -7.77
C SER A 81 12.43 1.60 -8.75
N ASP A 82 11.81 1.60 -9.91
CA ASP A 82 11.95 2.62 -10.95
C ASP A 82 11.03 3.85 -10.75
N GLY A 83 10.24 3.83 -9.68
CA GLY A 83 9.33 4.93 -9.34
C GLY A 83 8.01 4.93 -10.12
N THR A 84 7.75 3.89 -10.90
CA THR A 84 6.46 3.73 -11.57
C THR A 84 5.44 3.18 -10.57
N ALA A 85 4.31 3.87 -10.41
CA ALA A 85 3.21 3.38 -9.58
C ALA A 85 2.57 2.14 -10.23
N SER A 86 2.39 1.08 -9.45
CA SER A 86 1.64 -0.09 -9.88
C SER A 86 0.17 0.25 -9.95
N ARG A 87 -0.50 -0.14 -11.03
CA ARG A 87 -1.96 -0.04 -11.19
C ARG A 87 -2.53 -1.45 -11.35
N PRO A 88 -2.77 -2.14 -10.23
CA PRO A 88 -3.34 -3.47 -10.30
C PRO A 88 -4.75 -3.45 -10.87
N THR A 89 -5.16 -4.58 -11.41
CA THR A 89 -6.54 -4.81 -11.84
C THR A 89 -7.22 -5.79 -10.90
N PHE A 90 -8.44 -5.46 -10.49
CA PHE A 90 -9.29 -6.32 -9.68
C PHE A 90 -10.50 -6.75 -10.49
N ALA A 91 -10.71 -8.05 -10.60
CA ALA A 91 -11.83 -8.65 -11.31
C ALA A 91 -12.72 -9.39 -10.33
N ALA A 92 -14.04 -9.18 -10.41
CA ALA A 92 -15.04 -9.93 -9.64
C ALA A 92 -16.07 -10.55 -10.58
N GLY A 93 -16.33 -11.85 -10.38
CA GLY A 93 -17.33 -12.57 -11.16
C GLY A 93 -18.73 -12.04 -10.92
N ASN A 94 -19.45 -11.78 -12.00
CA ASN A 94 -20.80 -11.18 -11.96
C ASN A 94 -21.89 -12.23 -11.76
N VAL A 95 -21.77 -13.01 -10.70
CA VAL A 95 -22.70 -14.09 -10.39
C VAL A 95 -24.12 -13.55 -10.18
N ASN A 96 -25.04 -13.98 -11.02
CA ASN A 96 -26.46 -13.55 -11.01
C ASN A 96 -26.65 -12.03 -11.10
N GLY A 97 -25.71 -11.28 -11.72
CA GLY A 97 -25.81 -9.82 -11.87
C GLY A 97 -25.66 -9.03 -10.58
N ARG A 98 -25.18 -9.66 -9.50
CA ARG A 98 -25.04 -8.97 -8.18
C ARG A 98 -24.01 -7.86 -8.21
N VAL A 99 -22.89 -8.08 -8.90
CA VAL A 99 -21.82 -7.07 -9.00
C VAL A 99 -22.27 -5.88 -9.85
N THR A 100 -22.94 -6.13 -10.98
CA THR A 100 -23.60 -5.08 -11.77
C THR A 100 -24.60 -4.26 -10.95
N ALA A 101 -25.40 -4.92 -10.12
CA ALA A 101 -26.37 -4.23 -9.26
C ALA A 101 -25.67 -3.30 -8.25
N LEU A 102 -24.54 -3.74 -7.67
CA LEU A 102 -23.72 -2.88 -6.80
C LEU A 102 -23.11 -1.71 -7.57
N CYS A 103 -22.59 -1.94 -8.78
CA CYS A 103 -22.07 -0.87 -9.64
C CYS A 103 -23.13 0.19 -9.94
N LEU A 104 -24.34 -0.21 -10.25
CA LEU A 104 -25.45 0.71 -10.52
C LEU A 104 -25.91 1.46 -9.26
N ALA A 105 -25.87 0.83 -8.09
CA ALA A 105 -26.29 1.44 -6.84
C ALA A 105 -25.27 2.46 -6.28
N PHE A 106 -23.96 2.24 -6.55
CA PHE A 106 -22.87 2.97 -5.91
C PHE A 106 -21.84 3.51 -6.93
N GLU A 107 -22.30 4.04 -8.06
CA GLU A 107 -21.47 4.73 -9.07
C GLU A 107 -20.20 3.92 -9.42
N ASP A 108 -20.38 2.66 -9.84
CA ASP A 108 -19.30 1.71 -10.16
C ASP A 108 -18.35 1.38 -8.99
N MET A 109 -18.77 1.64 -7.75
CA MET A 109 -17.99 1.49 -6.50
C MET A 109 -16.69 2.31 -6.49
N LEU A 110 -16.66 3.42 -7.23
CA LEU A 110 -15.47 4.29 -7.30
C LEU A 110 -15.10 4.82 -5.91
N LYS A 111 -13.81 4.86 -5.65
CA LYS A 111 -13.19 5.25 -4.37
C LYS A 111 -13.45 4.30 -3.19
N PHE A 112 -14.13 3.20 -3.39
CA PHE A 112 -14.24 2.19 -2.34
C PHE A 112 -12.85 1.66 -2.01
N LYS A 113 -12.62 1.45 -0.73
CA LYS A 113 -11.36 0.92 -0.23
C LYS A 113 -11.35 -0.59 -0.38
N LEU A 114 -10.37 -1.12 -1.10
CA LEU A 114 -10.08 -2.55 -1.19
C LEU A 114 -8.88 -2.87 -0.29
N THR A 115 -9.08 -3.74 0.70
CA THR A 115 -8.02 -4.30 1.52
C THR A 115 -7.77 -5.72 1.09
N VAL A 116 -6.53 -6.03 0.72
CA VAL A 116 -6.07 -7.38 0.41
C VAL A 116 -5.27 -7.88 1.60
N ARG A 117 -5.67 -9.03 2.14
CA ARG A 117 -4.97 -9.71 3.24
C ARG A 117 -4.36 -10.99 2.70
N GLU A 118 -3.07 -11.15 2.90
CA GLU A 118 -2.34 -12.36 2.52
C GLU A 118 -1.84 -13.07 3.76
N THR A 119 -2.14 -14.36 3.87
CA THR A 119 -1.68 -15.22 4.95
C THR A 119 -1.43 -16.64 4.43
N LEU A 120 -1.03 -17.54 5.29
CA LEU A 120 -0.87 -18.95 4.95
C LEU A 120 -1.98 -19.77 5.62
N ALA A 121 -2.41 -20.85 4.97
CA ALA A 121 -3.46 -21.73 5.46
C ALA A 121 -3.22 -22.24 6.89
N GLN A 122 -1.96 -22.44 7.27
CA GLN A 122 -1.57 -22.87 8.63
C GLN A 122 -1.88 -21.86 9.73
N TYR A 123 -2.08 -20.58 9.41
CA TYR A 123 -2.36 -19.52 10.39
C TYR A 123 -3.85 -19.21 10.51
N LEU A 124 -4.70 -19.79 9.66
CA LEU A 124 -6.14 -19.55 9.70
C LEU A 124 -6.76 -19.94 11.06
N ASP A 125 -7.87 -19.30 11.38
CA ASP A 125 -8.62 -19.54 12.61
C ASP A 125 -8.99 -21.02 12.76
N ALA A 126 -8.99 -21.49 14.00
CA ALA A 126 -9.32 -22.89 14.34
C ALA A 126 -10.68 -23.35 13.79
N ALA A 127 -11.60 -22.41 13.62
CA ALA A 127 -12.95 -22.70 13.08
C ALA A 127 -12.96 -23.21 11.63
N ASN A 128 -11.87 -23.03 10.88
CA ASN A 128 -11.76 -23.55 9.50
C ASN A 128 -11.43 -25.05 9.45
N PHE A 129 -11.08 -25.67 10.59
CA PHE A 129 -10.60 -27.04 10.65
C PHE A 129 -11.42 -27.87 11.63
N PRO A 130 -11.85 -29.09 11.27
CA PRO A 130 -12.65 -29.95 12.15
C PRO A 130 -12.00 -30.25 13.51
N ASP A 131 -10.67 -30.45 13.51
CA ASP A 131 -9.89 -30.76 14.71
C ASP A 131 -9.30 -29.51 15.37
N GLY A 132 -9.68 -28.31 14.90
CA GLY A 132 -9.07 -27.05 15.32
C GLY A 132 -7.70 -26.79 14.64
N ASN A 133 -7.07 -25.68 15.01
CA ASN A 133 -5.77 -25.30 14.46
C ASN A 133 -4.84 -24.79 15.58
N PRO A 134 -3.88 -25.60 16.05
CA PRO A 134 -2.94 -25.19 17.09
C PRO A 134 -1.92 -24.12 16.64
N THR A 135 -1.78 -23.91 15.32
CA THR A 135 -0.88 -22.93 14.72
C THR A 135 -1.59 -21.63 14.30
N ALA A 136 -2.89 -21.50 14.63
CA ALA A 136 -3.66 -20.29 14.34
C ALA A 136 -2.98 -19.06 14.95
N ASP A 137 -2.70 -18.07 14.11
CA ASP A 137 -2.09 -16.81 14.55
C ASP A 137 -2.59 -15.65 13.67
N PRO A 138 -3.57 -14.88 14.17
CA PRO A 138 -4.17 -13.77 13.42
C PRO A 138 -3.23 -12.59 13.15
N THR A 139 -2.02 -12.61 13.72
CA THR A 139 -1.01 -11.55 13.49
C THR A 139 -0.12 -11.84 12.29
N GLN A 140 -0.20 -13.06 11.72
CA GLN A 140 0.62 -13.48 10.58
C GLN A 140 -0.09 -13.16 9.27
N GLU A 141 -0.16 -11.88 8.94
CA GLU A 141 -0.74 -11.40 7.69
C GLU A 141 0.12 -10.30 7.07
N ALA A 142 0.03 -10.16 5.75
CA ALA A 142 0.45 -8.99 5.01
C ALA A 142 -0.79 -8.24 4.53
N LEU A 143 -0.77 -6.92 4.65
CA LEU A 143 -1.88 -6.05 4.29
C LEU A 143 -1.48 -5.14 3.15
N GLU A 144 -2.33 -5.10 2.12
CA GLU A 144 -2.24 -4.13 1.05
C GLU A 144 -3.56 -3.36 0.95
N ILE A 145 -3.46 -2.05 0.77
CA ILE A 145 -4.61 -1.16 0.69
C ILE A 145 -4.60 -0.51 -0.68
N TRP A 146 -5.71 -0.64 -1.38
CA TRP A 146 -5.97 -0.07 -2.68
C TRP A 146 -7.31 0.65 -2.68
N TYR A 147 -7.55 1.44 -3.71
CA TYR A 147 -8.84 2.08 -3.95
C TYR A 147 -9.30 1.80 -5.37
N ILE A 148 -10.59 1.63 -5.55
CA ILE A 148 -11.20 1.46 -6.87
C ILE A 148 -11.17 2.82 -7.58
N ASP A 149 -10.38 2.91 -8.67
CA ASP A 149 -10.16 4.16 -9.41
C ASP A 149 -11.11 4.26 -10.60
N GLN A 150 -11.14 3.24 -11.45
CA GLN A 150 -12.07 3.21 -12.57
C GLN A 150 -12.52 1.79 -12.93
N LYS A 151 -13.75 1.67 -13.41
CA LYS A 151 -14.23 0.43 -14.03
C LYS A 151 -13.72 0.37 -15.46
N THR A 152 -12.96 -0.68 -15.79
CA THR A 152 -12.34 -0.86 -17.10
C THR A 152 -13.19 -1.71 -18.05
N SER A 153 -13.88 -2.71 -17.52
CA SER A 153 -14.82 -3.53 -18.30
C SER A 153 -15.94 -4.08 -17.43
N GLU A 154 -17.06 -4.34 -18.06
CA GLU A 154 -18.21 -5.03 -17.46
C GLU A 154 -18.86 -5.88 -18.54
N ASP A 155 -19.05 -7.14 -18.25
CA ASP A 155 -19.78 -8.07 -19.08
C ASP A 155 -20.70 -8.98 -18.22
N GLY A 156 -21.33 -9.97 -18.83
CA GLY A 156 -22.22 -10.90 -18.13
C GLY A 156 -21.50 -11.85 -17.18
N GLU A 157 -20.17 -11.99 -17.31
CA GLU A 157 -19.37 -12.95 -16.54
C GLU A 157 -18.57 -12.28 -15.42
N ALA A 158 -18.02 -11.09 -15.67
CA ALA A 158 -17.18 -10.37 -14.71
C ALA A 158 -17.25 -8.86 -14.86
N VAL A 159 -16.87 -8.18 -13.80
CA VAL A 159 -16.60 -6.73 -13.79
C VAL A 159 -15.14 -6.54 -13.37
N VAL A 160 -14.44 -5.65 -14.07
CA VAL A 160 -13.01 -5.38 -13.85
C VAL A 160 -12.80 -3.92 -13.55
N TRP A 161 -11.99 -3.65 -12.52
CA TRP A 161 -11.59 -2.31 -12.12
C TRP A 161 -10.07 -2.17 -12.13
N GLU A 162 -9.61 -0.98 -12.42
CA GLU A 162 -8.24 -0.53 -12.16
C GLU A 162 -8.18 0.06 -10.75
N LEU A 163 -7.11 -0.27 -10.04
CA LEU A 163 -6.88 0.18 -8.67
C LEU A 163 -5.80 1.25 -8.63
N SER A 164 -5.92 2.16 -7.67
CA SER A 164 -4.92 3.16 -7.34
C SER A 164 -4.42 3.01 -5.91
N SER A 165 -3.19 3.43 -5.68
CA SER A 165 -2.61 3.45 -4.33
C SER A 165 -3.22 4.59 -3.49
N PRO A 166 -3.21 4.48 -2.15
CA PRO A 166 -3.69 5.57 -1.28
C PRO A 166 -3.02 6.92 -1.55
N GLY A 167 -1.73 6.91 -1.94
CA GLY A 167 -0.97 8.13 -2.23
C GLY A 167 -1.39 8.86 -3.51
N GLU A 168 -2.03 8.16 -4.46
CA GLU A 168 -2.52 8.76 -5.71
C GLU A 168 -3.87 9.45 -5.52
N ILE A 169 -4.74 8.90 -4.69
CA ILE A 169 -6.09 9.44 -4.47
C ILE A 169 -6.06 10.79 -3.76
N ASP A 170 -5.18 10.95 -2.79
CA ASP A 170 -5.09 12.18 -2.00
C ASP A 170 -4.42 13.34 -2.75
N ASN A 171 -4.02 13.13 -3.99
CA ASN A 171 -3.28 14.12 -4.80
C ASN A 171 -2.03 14.68 -4.06
N HIS A 172 -1.52 13.93 -3.09
CA HIS A 172 -0.31 14.24 -2.38
C HIS A 172 0.88 13.84 -3.25
N GLY A 173 1.57 14.84 -3.78
CA GLY A 173 2.85 14.62 -4.48
C GLY A 173 3.85 13.96 -3.53
N LEU A 174 4.06 12.66 -3.65
CA LEU A 174 5.12 11.95 -2.94
C LEU A 174 6.37 11.86 -3.86
N PRO A 175 7.55 12.12 -3.29
CA PRO A 175 7.81 12.53 -1.92
C PRO A 175 7.46 14.01 -1.71
N GLY A 176 6.90 14.36 -0.55
CA GLY A 176 6.56 15.74 -0.15
C GLY A 176 7.79 16.67 -0.10
N ARG A 177 8.99 16.09 -0.20
CA ARG A 177 10.27 16.79 -0.30
C ARG A 177 10.97 16.40 -1.59
N GLN A 178 11.21 17.36 -2.45
CA GLN A 178 12.00 17.14 -3.66
C GLN A 178 13.45 16.80 -3.35
N MET A 179 14.00 15.78 -3.99
CA MET A 179 15.42 15.44 -3.92
C MET A 179 16.19 16.36 -4.86
N THR A 180 16.74 17.44 -4.29
CA THR A 180 17.56 18.42 -5.01
C THR A 180 18.97 18.47 -4.46
N THR A 181 19.91 19.00 -5.24
CA THR A 181 21.29 19.26 -4.76
C THR A 181 21.37 20.46 -3.83
N PHE A 182 20.31 21.26 -3.72
CA PHE A 182 20.22 22.41 -2.85
C PHE A 182 19.63 22.07 -1.49
N CYS A 183 20.05 22.80 -0.47
CA CYS A 183 19.58 22.65 0.89
C CYS A 183 18.11 23.07 1.02
N HIS A 184 17.26 22.17 1.48
CA HIS A 184 15.84 22.40 1.67
C HIS A 184 15.57 23.55 2.66
N TRP A 185 16.34 23.60 3.73
CA TRP A 185 16.22 24.63 4.76
C TRP A 185 16.44 26.04 4.20
N ALA A 186 17.41 26.20 3.32
CA ALA A 186 17.66 27.48 2.65
C ALA A 186 16.52 27.84 1.67
N MET A 187 15.97 26.85 0.96
CA MET A 187 14.89 27.05 0.00
C MET A 187 13.56 27.43 0.66
N THR A 188 13.33 26.97 1.88
CA THR A 188 12.09 27.20 2.64
C THR A 188 12.22 28.29 3.72
N ASN A 189 13.21 29.18 3.61
CA ASN A 189 13.51 30.22 4.59
C ASN A 189 13.82 29.70 6.01
N GLY A 190 14.26 28.43 6.10
CA GLY A 190 14.67 27.79 7.35
C GLY A 190 16.14 27.99 7.70
N TYR A 191 16.86 28.89 7.03
CA TYR A 191 18.25 29.24 7.40
C TYR A 191 18.32 29.78 8.83
N ARG A 192 19.28 29.31 9.61
CA ARG A 192 19.39 29.51 11.07
C ARG A 192 18.20 29.00 11.90
N GLY A 193 17.24 28.33 11.29
CA GLY A 193 16.14 27.71 11.99
C GLY A 193 16.53 26.38 12.68
N PRO A 194 15.58 25.72 13.36
CA PRO A 194 15.86 24.51 14.13
C PRO A 194 16.43 23.36 13.29
N ASP A 195 16.01 23.24 12.04
CA ASP A 195 16.48 22.19 11.12
C ASP A 195 17.87 22.50 10.53
N CYS A 196 18.15 23.76 10.25
CA CYS A 196 19.49 24.21 9.82
C CYS A 196 20.49 24.18 10.97
N GLY A 197 20.09 24.61 12.16
CA GLY A 197 20.90 24.55 13.37
C GLY A 197 22.17 25.39 13.37
N TYR A 198 22.40 26.31 12.38
CA TYR A 198 23.55 27.18 12.37
C TYR A 198 23.40 28.32 13.37
N THR A 199 24.23 28.32 14.40
CA THR A 199 24.27 29.35 15.48
C THR A 199 25.55 30.18 15.49
N GLY A 200 26.42 29.98 14.50
CA GLY A 200 27.70 30.70 14.41
C GLY A 200 27.53 32.20 14.21
N ALA A 201 28.48 33.00 14.72
CA ALA A 201 28.50 34.45 14.59
C ALA A 201 28.88 34.95 13.19
N ALA A 202 29.53 34.12 12.38
CA ALA A 202 29.88 34.47 11.02
C ALA A 202 28.63 34.60 10.14
N MET A 203 28.53 35.68 9.39
CA MET A 203 27.46 36.04 8.48
C MET A 203 27.97 36.10 7.04
N PHE A 204 27.15 35.69 6.10
CA PHE A 204 27.49 35.65 4.69
C PHE A 204 26.32 36.12 3.84
N ASP A 205 26.60 36.82 2.76
CA ASP A 205 25.57 37.21 1.79
C ASP A 205 25.10 36.03 0.90
N ASP A 206 24.22 36.29 -0.04
CA ASP A 206 23.67 35.34 -0.98
C ASP A 206 24.69 34.76 -1.99
N GLU A 207 25.85 35.39 -2.09
CA GLU A 207 27.01 34.94 -2.88
C GLU A 207 28.07 34.22 -2.05
N ASP A 208 27.83 34.01 -0.76
CA ASP A 208 28.77 33.43 0.23
C ASP A 208 29.97 34.34 0.57
N ASN A 209 29.89 35.66 0.32
CA ASN A 209 30.90 36.59 0.81
C ASN A 209 30.64 36.98 2.28
N PRO A 210 31.69 37.14 3.10
CA PRO A 210 31.54 37.59 4.48
C PRO A 210 30.85 38.95 4.54
N THR A 211 29.90 39.12 5.46
CA THR A 211 29.19 40.39 5.69
C THR A 211 29.06 40.66 7.18
N ASP A 212 29.12 41.94 7.55
CA ASP A 212 28.84 42.39 8.91
C ASP A 212 27.39 42.91 9.07
N ASP A 213 26.62 42.90 7.98
CA ASP A 213 25.23 43.36 7.95
C ASP A 213 24.27 42.20 8.17
N PRO A 214 23.57 42.12 9.32
CA PRO A 214 22.62 41.02 9.59
C PRO A 214 21.47 40.97 8.59
N ALA A 215 21.12 42.05 7.93
CA ALA A 215 20.02 42.07 6.93
C ALA A 215 20.44 41.39 5.63
N LYS A 216 21.70 41.16 5.39
CA LYS A 216 22.26 40.47 4.23
C LYS A 216 22.67 39.03 4.52
N ASP A 217 22.52 38.56 5.77
CA ASP A 217 22.89 37.21 6.15
C ASP A 217 21.91 36.19 5.56
N GLN A 218 22.34 35.52 4.51
CA GLN A 218 21.55 34.53 3.76
C GLN A 218 22.40 33.31 3.45
N CYS A 219 21.76 32.19 3.10
CA CYS A 219 22.45 30.98 2.68
C CYS A 219 22.05 30.61 1.25
N LYS A 220 23.06 30.50 0.39
CA LYS A 220 22.87 30.09 -1.02
C LYS A 220 22.29 28.69 -1.18
N GLY A 221 22.33 27.85 -0.14
CA GLY A 221 21.78 26.51 -0.14
C GLY A 221 22.66 25.45 -0.81
N CYS A 222 23.88 25.76 -1.18
CA CYS A 222 24.85 24.80 -1.71
C CYS A 222 25.58 24.06 -0.58
N LEU A 223 26.12 22.87 -0.87
CA LEU A 223 26.92 22.11 0.09
C LEU A 223 28.17 22.90 0.51
N SER A 224 28.79 23.62 -0.42
CA SER A 224 29.93 24.52 -0.14
C SER A 224 29.55 25.63 0.85
N SER A 225 28.38 26.22 0.72
CA SER A 225 27.84 27.23 1.63
C SER A 225 27.63 26.68 3.05
N CYS A 226 27.22 25.44 3.17
CA CYS A 226 27.06 24.74 4.46
C CYS A 226 28.43 24.49 5.11
N LYS A 227 29.41 24.00 4.32
CA LYS A 227 30.78 23.79 4.79
C LYS A 227 31.46 25.09 5.27
N LEU A 228 31.23 26.20 4.57
CA LEU A 228 31.73 27.49 4.94
C LEU A 228 31.26 27.94 6.33
N ARG A 229 30.03 27.59 6.69
CA ARG A 229 29.39 27.97 7.96
C ARG A 229 29.72 27.01 9.10
N PHE A 230 29.64 25.72 8.86
CA PHE A 230 29.86 24.67 9.87
C PHE A 230 31.34 24.23 9.98
N GLY A 231 32.13 24.52 8.95
CA GLY A 231 33.52 24.03 8.82
C GLY A 231 33.59 22.81 7.89
N GLU A 232 34.74 22.63 7.27
CA GLU A 232 34.93 21.64 6.20
C GLU A 232 34.86 20.18 6.69
N SER A 233 35.25 19.93 7.94
CA SER A 233 35.37 18.61 8.53
C SER A 233 34.32 18.28 9.62
N ASN A 234 33.40 19.19 9.87
CA ASN A 234 32.38 19.03 10.89
C ASN A 234 31.11 18.38 10.32
N GLU A 235 30.24 17.88 11.20
CA GLU A 235 28.90 17.44 10.82
C GLU A 235 28.13 18.62 10.23
N LEU A 236 27.51 18.39 9.06
CA LEU A 236 26.76 19.40 8.33
C LEU A 236 25.27 19.11 8.44
N SER A 237 24.50 20.07 8.94
CA SER A 237 23.02 20.02 8.86
C SER A 237 22.54 20.39 7.45
N PHE A 238 23.01 19.63 6.45
CA PHE A 238 22.71 19.91 5.05
C PHE A 238 21.43 19.21 4.59
N GLY A 239 20.42 19.98 4.27
CA GLY A 239 19.12 19.49 3.85
C GLY A 239 19.00 19.12 2.36
N GLY A 240 20.10 18.99 1.61
CA GLY A 240 20.10 18.59 0.20
C GLY A 240 20.67 17.19 -0.03
N PHE A 241 20.62 16.74 -1.28
CA PHE A 241 21.08 15.42 -1.72
C PHE A 241 22.17 15.59 -2.81
N PRO A 242 23.44 15.79 -2.45
CA PRO A 242 24.51 16.09 -3.42
C PRO A 242 24.68 15.02 -4.51
N ALA A 243 24.37 13.76 -4.18
CA ALA A 243 24.51 12.63 -5.11
C ALA A 243 23.45 12.61 -6.24
N VAL A 244 22.38 13.38 -6.15
CA VAL A 244 21.31 13.39 -7.18
C VAL A 244 21.85 13.85 -8.54
N SER A 245 22.83 14.73 -8.57
CA SER A 245 23.47 15.16 -9.82
C SER A 245 24.25 14.05 -10.56
N LEU A 246 24.60 12.98 -9.87
CA LEU A 246 25.30 11.83 -10.45
C LEU A 246 24.34 10.87 -11.17
N ILE A 247 23.09 10.78 -10.67
CA ILE A 247 22.05 9.91 -11.24
C ILE A 247 21.53 10.46 -12.57
N ALA A 248 21.49 11.80 -12.72
CA ALA A 248 20.99 12.44 -13.93
C ALA A 248 21.95 12.36 -15.15
N ARG A 249 23.10 11.69 -15.01
CA ARG A 249 24.16 11.58 -16.05
C ARG A 249 24.40 10.13 -16.53
N SER A 250 23.60 9.17 -16.03
CA SER A 250 23.72 7.75 -16.43
C SER A 250 22.70 7.36 -17.51
#